data_6c418a750fab3942f2ac4e98f8c0f470
#
_entry.id   6c418a750fab3942f2ac4e98f8c0f470
#
_cell.length_a   1.000
_cell.length_b   1.000
_cell.length_c   1.000
_cell.angle_alpha   90.00
_cell.angle_beta   90.00
_cell.angle_gamma   90.00
#
_symmetry.space_group_name_H-M   'P 1'
#
loop_
_entity.id
_entity.type
_entity.pdbx_description
1 polymer ?
#
loop_
_entity_poly.entity_id
_entity_poly.type
_entity_poly.pdbx_seq_one_letter_code
_entity_poly.pdbx_strand_id
1 'polypeptide(L)'
;MVVHENGHFVHNDKFENIMKSILDNRPALHAAVWQVAETAGYLWEKGWAERNGGNITVNITEHVDDAMRAMPAISEPKAIGTVLPQLKGCWFYCKGTQKRMRDLARDPMANGSIIRILDDCAHYEIVADQPVAPTSELPSHLSVHNYLLAKGSPYRASLHTHPIELVAMTHCRKFMEKDVATRLLWSMIPETKAFCPRGLGMVPYLMPSGVELAEATIKAIDDDYDVVMWEKHGVFAVDTDIMSAFDQVDVLNKAALIYIASKNMGFEPEGMSHAQMKELTDTFGLPK
;
A
#
# COMPACT_ATOMS: atom_id res chain seq x y z
N MET A 1 -16.97 -50.07 23.09
CA MET A 1 -18.36 -49.99 23.54
C MET A 1 -18.39 -50.59 24.94
N VAL A 2 -18.23 -49.79 25.98
CA VAL A 2 -18.39 -50.18 27.38
C VAL A 2 -19.39 -49.19 27.97
N VAL A 3 -20.57 -49.68 28.27
CA VAL A 3 -21.66 -48.93 28.90
C VAL A 3 -21.39 -48.97 30.41
N HIS A 4 -21.20 -47.81 31.04
CA HIS A 4 -21.37 -47.64 32.48
C HIS A 4 -22.62 -46.79 32.72
N GLU A 5 -23.53 -47.39 33.49
CA GLU A 5 -24.72 -46.75 34.02
C GLU A 5 -24.31 -45.58 34.92
N ASN A 6 -24.66 -44.40 34.55
CA ASN A 6 -25.17 -43.28 35.35
C ASN A 6 -25.17 -42.03 34.42
N GLY A 7 -26.37 -41.64 34.01
CA GLY A 7 -26.63 -40.56 33.05
C GLY A 7 -26.26 -39.20 33.60
N HIS A 8 -25.01 -38.80 33.51
CA HIS A 8 -24.58 -37.41 33.45
C HIS A 8 -23.80 -37.20 32.16
N PHE A 9 -24.42 -36.50 31.22
CA PHE A 9 -23.70 -35.92 30.10
C PHE A 9 -22.71 -34.90 30.66
N VAL A 10 -21.47 -35.30 30.79
CA VAL A 10 -20.37 -34.38 30.99
C VAL A 10 -20.23 -33.66 29.64
N HIS A 11 -20.75 -32.46 29.54
CA HIS A 11 -20.40 -31.56 28.45
C HIS A 11 -18.88 -31.40 28.50
N ASN A 12 -18.24 -31.84 27.46
CA ASN A 12 -16.81 -31.78 27.31
C ASN A 12 -16.45 -30.33 26.92
N ASP A 13 -16.21 -29.46 27.92
CA ASP A 13 -15.78 -28.08 27.80
C ASP A 13 -14.42 -27.90 27.08
N LYS A 14 -13.96 -28.93 26.35
CA LYS A 14 -12.72 -28.93 25.57
C LYS A 14 -12.82 -28.36 24.17
N PHE A 15 -13.98 -27.92 23.72
CA PHE A 15 -14.15 -27.33 22.39
C PHE A 15 -14.25 -25.80 22.36
N GLU A 16 -14.10 -25.10 23.47
CA GLU A 16 -14.22 -23.63 23.53
C GLU A 16 -12.89 -22.86 23.54
N ASN A 17 -11.79 -23.45 23.14
CA ASN A 17 -10.56 -22.70 22.86
C ASN A 17 -10.27 -22.63 21.35
N ILE A 18 -11.26 -22.28 20.54
CA ILE A 18 -10.99 -21.70 19.24
C ILE A 18 -10.41 -20.32 19.56
N MET A 19 -9.12 -20.12 19.33
CA MET A 19 -8.50 -18.81 19.49
C MET A 19 -9.30 -17.85 18.63
N LYS A 20 -10.01 -16.91 19.28
CA LYS A 20 -10.76 -15.89 18.58
C LYS A 20 -9.77 -15.02 17.84
N SER A 21 -9.96 -14.87 16.52
CA SER A 21 -9.17 -13.94 15.73
C SER A 21 -9.43 -12.51 16.19
N ILE A 22 -8.42 -11.65 16.12
CA ILE A 22 -8.58 -10.21 16.34
C ILE A 22 -9.61 -9.59 15.37
N LEU A 23 -9.91 -10.25 14.26
CA LEU A 23 -10.92 -9.83 13.28
C LEU A 23 -12.35 -10.22 13.70
N ASP A 24 -12.54 -11.12 14.67
CA ASP A 24 -13.86 -11.60 15.06
C ASP A 24 -14.73 -10.47 15.61
N ASN A 25 -15.97 -10.40 15.11
CA ASN A 25 -16.94 -9.35 15.44
C ASN A 25 -16.48 -7.91 15.07
N ARG A 26 -15.51 -7.76 14.16
CA ARG A 26 -15.01 -6.46 13.65
C ARG A 26 -15.12 -6.40 12.12
N PRO A 27 -16.33 -6.28 11.56
CA PRO A 27 -16.53 -6.38 10.11
C PRO A 27 -15.78 -5.29 9.32
N ALA A 28 -15.65 -4.06 9.84
CA ALA A 28 -14.91 -2.99 9.18
C ALA A 28 -13.40 -3.27 9.15
N LEU A 29 -12.81 -3.74 10.25
CA LEU A 29 -11.41 -4.16 10.29
C LEU A 29 -11.16 -5.36 9.37
N HIS A 30 -12.07 -6.34 9.40
CA HIS A 30 -12.03 -7.50 8.51
C HIS A 30 -12.03 -7.04 7.05
N ALA A 31 -12.94 -6.15 6.66
CA ALA A 31 -13.01 -5.63 5.30
C ALA A 31 -11.71 -4.92 4.88
N ALA A 32 -11.13 -4.07 5.74
CA ALA A 32 -9.88 -3.38 5.46
C ALA A 32 -8.71 -4.36 5.26
N VAL A 33 -8.59 -5.40 6.10
CA VAL A 33 -7.55 -6.44 5.97
C VAL A 33 -7.73 -7.26 4.70
N TRP A 34 -8.97 -7.63 4.36
CA TRP A 34 -9.25 -8.41 3.15
C TRP A 34 -9.08 -7.60 1.87
N GLN A 35 -9.33 -6.29 1.90
CA GLN A 35 -9.02 -5.41 0.77
C GLN A 35 -7.51 -5.39 0.48
N VAL A 36 -6.66 -5.43 1.52
CA VAL A 36 -5.20 -5.60 1.35
C VAL A 36 -4.87 -6.96 0.75
N ALA A 37 -5.51 -8.04 1.19
CA ALA A 37 -5.31 -9.38 0.65
C ALA A 37 -5.69 -9.45 -0.84
N GLU A 38 -6.81 -8.87 -1.22
CA GLU A 38 -7.27 -8.77 -2.62
C GLU A 38 -6.27 -8.00 -3.48
N THR A 39 -5.86 -6.81 -3.03
CA THR A 39 -4.82 -6.02 -3.71
C THR A 39 -3.51 -6.77 -3.86
N ALA A 40 -3.08 -7.49 -2.83
CA ALA A 40 -1.88 -8.34 -2.90
C ALA A 40 -2.00 -9.45 -3.95
N GLY A 41 -3.21 -9.99 -4.14
CA GLY A 41 -3.54 -10.94 -5.22
C GLY A 41 -3.34 -10.32 -6.60
N TYR A 42 -3.90 -9.14 -6.83
CA TYR A 42 -3.74 -8.42 -8.11
C TYR A 42 -2.28 -8.06 -8.41
N LEU A 43 -1.52 -7.61 -7.40
CA LEU A 43 -0.09 -7.33 -7.57
C LEU A 43 0.70 -8.57 -7.99
N TRP A 44 0.39 -9.72 -7.40
CA TRP A 44 1.01 -10.99 -7.78
C TRP A 44 0.61 -11.41 -9.20
N GLU A 45 -0.67 -11.35 -9.56
CA GLU A 45 -1.18 -11.73 -10.88
C GLU A 45 -0.61 -10.86 -12.00
N LYS A 46 -0.40 -9.57 -11.75
CA LYS A 46 0.24 -8.65 -12.70
C LYS A 46 1.77 -8.82 -12.79
N GLY A 47 2.38 -9.65 -11.94
CA GLY A 47 3.83 -9.83 -11.92
C GLY A 47 4.59 -8.63 -11.33
N TRP A 48 3.95 -7.81 -10.50
CA TRP A 48 4.53 -6.61 -9.90
C TRP A 48 5.09 -6.82 -8.49
N ALA A 49 5.07 -8.05 -8.01
CA ALA A 49 5.49 -8.42 -6.66
C ALA A 49 6.25 -9.74 -6.68
N GLU A 50 7.43 -9.72 -7.30
CA GLU A 50 8.31 -10.89 -7.36
C GLU A 50 8.82 -11.26 -5.98
N ARG A 51 8.93 -12.57 -5.69
CA ARG A 51 9.42 -13.12 -4.42
C ARG A 51 8.73 -12.47 -3.22
N ASN A 52 9.43 -11.67 -2.43
CA ASN A 52 8.90 -10.88 -1.30
C ASN A 52 8.84 -9.37 -1.59
N GLY A 53 8.99 -8.99 -2.84
CA GLY A 53 8.92 -7.59 -3.30
C GLY A 53 7.58 -6.93 -3.02
N GLY A 54 7.61 -5.61 -2.98
CA GLY A 54 6.45 -4.78 -2.69
C GLY A 54 6.04 -4.76 -1.22
N ASN A 55 5.41 -3.68 -0.81
CA ASN A 55 4.96 -3.44 0.57
C ASN A 55 3.60 -2.75 0.57
N ILE A 56 2.80 -3.04 1.60
CA ILE A 56 1.52 -2.39 1.85
C ILE A 56 1.47 -2.01 3.33
N THR A 57 1.01 -0.80 3.60
CA THR A 57 0.71 -0.34 4.95
C THR A 57 -0.58 0.48 4.94
N VAL A 58 -1.53 0.10 5.78
CA VAL A 58 -2.84 0.77 5.89
C VAL A 58 -3.05 1.25 7.32
N ASN A 59 -3.39 2.50 7.49
CA ASN A 59 -3.82 3.06 8.77
C ASN A 59 -5.24 2.59 9.06
N ILE A 60 -5.38 1.70 10.05
CA ILE A 60 -6.64 1.07 10.47
C ILE A 60 -7.19 1.67 11.78
N THR A 61 -6.67 2.79 12.24
CA THR A 61 -7.01 3.39 13.54
C THR A 61 -8.50 3.61 13.73
N GLU A 62 -9.22 3.98 12.67
CA GLU A 62 -10.67 4.21 12.71
C GLU A 62 -11.50 2.93 12.87
N HIS A 63 -10.90 1.75 12.61
CA HIS A 63 -11.56 0.44 12.74
C HIS A 63 -11.26 -0.24 14.08
N VAL A 64 -10.50 0.41 14.97
CA VAL A 64 -10.06 -0.12 16.26
C VAL A 64 -11.04 0.28 17.36
N ASP A 65 -11.72 -0.70 17.96
CA ASP A 65 -12.62 -0.53 19.09
C ASP A 65 -11.86 -0.51 20.46
N ASP A 66 -12.57 -0.17 21.53
CA ASP A 66 -11.99 -0.11 22.88
C ASP A 66 -11.53 -1.49 23.37
N ALA A 67 -12.21 -2.56 22.98
CA ALA A 67 -11.80 -3.91 23.34
C ALA A 67 -10.46 -4.27 22.68
N MET A 68 -10.27 -3.89 21.42
CA MET A 68 -9.00 -4.08 20.72
C MET A 68 -7.89 -3.20 21.31
N ARG A 69 -8.19 -1.94 21.69
CA ARG A 69 -7.23 -1.06 22.36
C ARG A 69 -6.73 -1.62 23.69
N ALA A 70 -7.58 -2.36 24.40
CA ALA A 70 -7.25 -3.02 25.66
C ALA A 70 -6.51 -4.36 25.50
N MET A 71 -6.38 -4.88 24.28
CA MET A 71 -5.66 -6.14 24.05
C MET A 71 -4.18 -6.00 24.39
N PRO A 72 -3.59 -7.02 25.05
CA PRO A 72 -2.16 -7.05 25.29
C PRO A 72 -1.41 -7.22 23.96
N ALA A 73 -0.24 -6.60 23.88
CA ALA A 73 0.68 -6.87 22.79
C ALA A 73 1.24 -8.30 22.91
N ILE A 74 1.52 -8.92 21.76
CA ILE A 74 2.19 -10.23 21.67
C ILE A 74 3.69 -10.10 21.37
N SER A 75 4.21 -8.88 21.37
CA SER A 75 5.63 -8.57 21.23
C SER A 75 6.07 -7.53 22.24
N GLU A 76 7.36 -7.55 22.57
CA GLU A 76 8.00 -6.41 23.22
C GLU A 76 8.00 -5.17 22.29
N PRO A 77 8.09 -3.95 22.84
CA PRO A 77 8.26 -2.74 22.05
C PRO A 77 9.44 -2.83 21.10
N LYS A 78 9.24 -2.42 19.85
CA LYS A 78 10.26 -2.44 18.78
C LYS A 78 10.45 -1.03 18.23
N ALA A 79 11.71 -0.61 18.07
CA ALA A 79 12.03 0.70 17.53
C ALA A 79 11.59 0.83 16.07
N ILE A 80 10.99 1.97 15.73
CA ILE A 80 10.69 2.37 14.34
C ILE A 80 11.97 2.86 13.64
N GLY A 81 12.90 3.43 14.38
CA GLY A 81 14.12 4.04 13.85
C GLY A 81 14.02 5.56 13.64
N THR A 82 12.85 6.13 13.85
CA THR A 82 12.58 7.56 13.80
C THR A 82 11.42 7.91 14.72
N VAL A 83 11.26 9.20 15.06
CA VAL A 83 10.16 9.70 15.88
C VAL A 83 9.08 10.29 15.00
N LEU A 84 7.83 9.82 15.15
CA LEU A 84 6.70 10.13 14.26
C LEU A 84 5.50 10.69 15.08
N PRO A 85 5.54 11.98 15.47
CA PRO A 85 4.62 12.54 16.48
C PRO A 85 3.13 12.46 16.12
N GLN A 86 2.81 12.48 14.82
CA GLN A 86 1.42 12.42 14.37
C GLN A 86 0.83 11.01 14.47
N LEU A 87 1.68 9.99 14.63
CA LEU A 87 1.25 8.60 14.71
C LEU A 87 0.99 8.09 16.13
N LYS A 88 1.06 8.95 17.14
CA LYS A 88 0.77 8.57 18.53
C LYS A 88 -0.54 7.78 18.63
N GLY A 89 -0.47 6.55 19.13
CA GLY A 89 -1.64 5.68 19.32
C GLY A 89 -2.33 5.21 18.03
N CYS A 90 -1.76 5.48 16.86
CA CYS A 90 -2.27 4.96 15.59
C CYS A 90 -2.02 3.46 15.46
N TRP A 91 -2.88 2.82 14.67
CA TRP A 91 -2.83 1.40 14.37
C TRP A 91 -2.68 1.17 12.87
N PHE A 92 -1.85 0.22 12.51
CA PHE A 92 -1.58 -0.10 11.11
C PHE A 92 -1.68 -1.59 10.86
N TYR A 93 -2.25 -1.95 9.71
CA TYR A 93 -2.04 -3.26 9.12
C TYR A 93 -0.92 -3.16 8.10
N CYS A 94 0.07 -4.06 8.20
CA CYS A 94 1.27 -4.03 7.38
C CYS A 94 1.56 -5.40 6.80
N LYS A 95 2.01 -5.48 5.53
CA LYS A 95 2.59 -6.71 5.01
C LYS A 95 3.77 -7.16 5.88
N GLY A 96 3.85 -8.44 6.16
CA GLY A 96 4.94 -9.04 6.94
C GLY A 96 6.28 -9.02 6.18
N THR A 97 7.38 -8.83 6.94
CA THR A 97 8.73 -8.92 6.37
C THR A 97 8.99 -10.31 5.80
N GLN A 98 9.70 -10.40 4.66
CA GLN A 98 9.98 -11.63 3.93
C GLN A 98 8.74 -12.41 3.45
N LYS A 99 7.53 -11.93 3.72
CA LYS A 99 6.29 -12.54 3.24
C LYS A 99 6.05 -12.15 1.77
N ARG A 100 5.35 -13.01 1.04
CA ARG A 100 5.05 -12.81 -0.39
C ARG A 100 3.64 -12.30 -0.55
N MET A 101 3.40 -11.43 -1.56
CA MET A 101 2.06 -10.93 -1.85
C MET A 101 1.06 -12.05 -2.13
N ARG A 102 1.47 -13.10 -2.86
CA ARG A 102 0.61 -14.28 -3.13
C ARG A 102 0.19 -15.05 -1.88
N ASP A 103 1.02 -15.03 -0.83
CA ASP A 103 0.72 -15.72 0.43
C ASP A 103 -0.14 -14.79 1.32
N LEU A 104 0.12 -13.48 1.30
CA LEU A 104 -0.72 -12.45 1.92
C LEU A 104 -2.15 -12.47 1.36
N ALA A 105 -2.30 -12.65 0.04
CA ALA A 105 -3.60 -12.79 -0.62
C ALA A 105 -4.42 -13.99 -0.14
N ARG A 106 -3.76 -15.06 0.27
CA ARG A 106 -4.42 -16.30 0.71
C ARG A 106 -4.74 -16.31 2.20
N ASP A 107 -3.82 -15.77 2.99
CA ASP A 107 -3.94 -15.73 4.45
C ASP A 107 -3.32 -14.42 4.97
N PRO A 108 -4.12 -13.35 5.03
CA PRO A 108 -3.63 -12.04 5.45
C PRO A 108 -3.15 -12.02 6.90
N MET A 109 -3.72 -12.85 7.79
CA MET A 109 -3.34 -12.83 9.20
C MET A 109 -2.03 -13.60 9.47
N ALA A 110 -1.71 -14.61 8.67
CA ALA A 110 -0.42 -15.32 8.76
C ALA A 110 0.72 -14.61 8.01
N ASN A 111 0.41 -13.63 7.16
CA ASN A 111 1.38 -12.95 6.31
C ASN A 111 1.41 -11.44 6.47
N GLY A 112 0.52 -10.88 7.27
CA GLY A 112 0.46 -9.49 7.68
C GLY A 112 0.62 -9.33 9.18
N SER A 113 0.79 -8.09 9.62
CA SER A 113 0.94 -7.70 11.01
C SER A 113 0.03 -6.54 11.34
N ILE A 114 -0.65 -6.60 12.48
CA ILE A 114 -1.31 -5.43 13.06
C ILE A 114 -0.39 -4.87 14.14
N ILE A 115 -0.05 -3.61 14.03
CA ILE A 115 0.83 -2.90 14.97
C ILE A 115 0.13 -1.69 15.58
N ARG A 116 0.53 -1.36 16.81
CA ARG A 116 0.13 -0.15 17.55
C ARG A 116 1.36 0.70 17.78
N ILE A 117 1.30 1.97 17.42
CA ILE A 117 2.35 2.95 17.71
C ILE A 117 2.20 3.42 19.15
N LEU A 118 3.31 3.41 19.90
CA LEU A 118 3.32 3.79 21.32
C LEU A 118 3.31 5.31 21.51
N ASP A 119 3.09 5.71 22.76
CA ASP A 119 2.99 7.12 23.16
C ASP A 119 4.26 7.94 22.94
N ASP A 120 5.41 7.27 22.90
CA ASP A 120 6.70 7.89 22.61
C ASP A 120 6.92 8.17 21.12
N CYS A 121 6.01 7.68 20.25
CA CYS A 121 6.08 7.86 18.79
C CYS A 121 7.34 7.32 18.11
N ALA A 122 8.13 6.54 18.82
CA ALA A 122 9.41 5.97 18.37
C ALA A 122 9.40 4.44 18.36
N HIS A 123 8.42 3.81 19.00
CA HIS A 123 8.27 2.37 19.08
C HIS A 123 6.88 1.91 18.67
N TYR A 124 6.78 0.66 18.28
CA TYR A 124 5.52 -0.05 18.02
C TYR A 124 5.50 -1.39 18.75
N GLU A 125 4.30 -1.91 18.93
CA GLU A 125 4.03 -3.26 19.42
C GLU A 125 3.17 -4.01 18.41
N ILE A 126 3.28 -5.34 18.38
CA ILE A 126 2.41 -6.20 17.57
C ILE A 126 1.21 -6.60 18.42
N VAL A 127 0.01 -6.32 17.91
CA VAL A 127 -1.27 -6.74 18.49
C VAL A 127 -2.05 -7.47 17.40
N ALA A 128 -1.77 -8.75 17.23
CA ALA A 128 -2.28 -9.57 16.14
C ALA A 128 -2.43 -11.03 16.61
N ASP A 129 -3.03 -11.87 15.78
CA ASP A 129 -3.19 -13.31 16.09
C ASP A 129 -1.85 -14.06 16.06
N GLN A 130 -0.86 -13.54 15.33
CA GLN A 130 0.46 -14.15 15.15
C GLN A 130 1.58 -13.08 15.22
N PRO A 131 2.77 -13.44 15.71
CA PRO A 131 3.88 -12.51 15.88
C PRO A 131 4.64 -12.24 14.56
N VAL A 132 3.91 -11.88 13.51
CA VAL A 132 4.50 -11.53 12.21
C VAL A 132 5.12 -10.14 12.31
N ALA A 133 6.43 -10.06 12.09
CA ALA A 133 7.08 -8.76 12.03
C ALA A 133 6.65 -8.00 10.76
N PRO A 134 6.36 -6.68 10.84
CA PRO A 134 6.01 -5.87 9.66
C PRO A 134 7.20 -5.73 8.71
N THR A 135 6.92 -5.24 7.50
CA THR A 135 7.94 -5.01 6.46
C THR A 135 9.19 -4.28 6.99
N SER A 136 10.35 -4.58 6.44
CA SER A 136 11.60 -3.86 6.74
C SER A 136 11.58 -2.39 6.29
N GLU A 137 10.67 -2.02 5.37
CA GLU A 137 10.46 -0.64 4.91
C GLU A 137 9.43 0.11 5.77
N LEU A 138 9.04 -0.44 6.92
CA LEU A 138 8.10 0.17 7.84
C LEU A 138 8.44 1.63 8.18
N PRO A 139 9.72 2.00 8.47
CA PRO A 139 10.06 3.39 8.78
C PRO A 139 9.69 4.36 7.65
N SER A 140 9.93 3.98 6.39
CA SER A 140 9.59 4.81 5.21
C SER A 140 8.08 4.97 5.06
N HIS A 141 7.32 3.88 5.14
CA HIS A 141 5.87 3.93 5.07
C HIS A 141 5.27 4.78 6.21
N LEU A 142 5.69 4.55 7.45
CA LEU A 142 5.20 5.31 8.59
C LEU A 142 5.59 6.79 8.52
N SER A 143 6.77 7.13 7.99
CA SER A 143 7.17 8.54 7.77
C SER A 143 6.22 9.23 6.80
N VAL A 144 5.81 8.55 5.72
CA VAL A 144 4.79 9.08 4.80
C VAL A 144 3.44 9.25 5.50
N HIS A 145 2.96 8.25 6.25
CA HIS A 145 1.72 8.38 7.02
C HIS A 145 1.77 9.52 8.06
N ASN A 146 2.91 9.70 8.73
CA ASN A 146 3.12 10.81 9.65
C ASN A 146 2.99 12.17 8.95
N TYR A 147 3.61 12.30 7.77
CA TYR A 147 3.50 13.48 6.95
C TYR A 147 2.06 13.75 6.50
N LEU A 148 1.38 12.73 5.97
CA LEU A 148 -0.02 12.84 5.52
C LEU A 148 -0.96 13.28 6.64
N LEU A 149 -0.83 12.72 7.85
CA LEU A 149 -1.62 13.13 9.01
C LEU A 149 -1.28 14.56 9.44
N ALA A 150 -0.01 14.98 9.41
CA ALA A 150 0.39 16.35 9.69
C ALA A 150 -0.28 17.37 8.75
N LYS A 151 -0.52 16.98 7.49
CA LYS A 151 -1.22 17.81 6.50
C LYS A 151 -2.74 17.71 6.56
N GLY A 152 -3.30 16.90 7.46
CA GLY A 152 -4.74 16.65 7.50
C GLY A 152 -5.28 15.89 6.29
N SER A 153 -4.42 15.13 5.60
CA SER A 153 -4.80 14.33 4.45
C SER A 153 -5.80 13.23 4.81
N PRO A 154 -6.78 12.93 3.94
CA PRO A 154 -7.67 11.78 4.12
C PRO A 154 -7.00 10.44 3.80
N TYR A 155 -5.80 10.42 3.28
CA TYR A 155 -5.13 9.21 2.84
C TYR A 155 -4.79 8.29 3.99
N ARG A 156 -5.08 6.99 3.82
CA ARG A 156 -4.93 5.95 4.84
C ARG A 156 -4.08 4.78 4.38
N ALA A 157 -3.78 4.68 3.08
CA ALA A 157 -3.02 3.58 2.50
C ALA A 157 -1.73 4.06 1.85
N SER A 158 -0.72 3.22 1.91
CA SER A 158 0.51 3.36 1.13
C SER A 158 0.89 2.00 0.53
N LEU A 159 1.23 2.02 -0.75
CA LEU A 159 1.57 0.88 -1.58
C LEU A 159 2.93 1.10 -2.22
N HIS A 160 3.83 0.11 -2.11
CA HIS A 160 5.03 0.04 -2.94
C HIS A 160 5.01 -1.26 -3.74
N THR A 161 5.29 -1.16 -5.05
CA THR A 161 5.30 -2.31 -5.98
C THR A 161 6.14 -2.03 -7.22
N HIS A 162 6.39 -3.05 -8.06
CA HIS A 162 7.32 -3.00 -9.19
C HIS A 162 6.61 -3.18 -10.55
N PRO A 163 5.79 -2.21 -11.02
CA PRO A 163 5.11 -2.30 -12.31
C PRO A 163 6.13 -2.24 -13.45
N ILE A 164 6.16 -3.29 -14.26
CA ILE A 164 7.25 -3.59 -15.19
C ILE A 164 7.45 -2.46 -16.20
N GLU A 165 6.37 -2.00 -16.82
CA GLU A 165 6.42 -1.01 -17.90
C GLU A 165 6.84 0.37 -17.36
N LEU A 166 6.35 0.78 -16.19
CA LEU A 166 6.76 2.02 -15.55
C LEU A 166 8.24 1.96 -15.13
N VAL A 167 8.68 0.82 -14.56
CA VAL A 167 10.11 0.63 -14.23
C VAL A 167 10.96 0.69 -15.50
N ALA A 168 10.55 0.02 -16.59
CA ALA A 168 11.25 0.04 -17.87
C ALA A 168 11.42 1.47 -18.41
N MET A 169 10.42 2.32 -18.30
CA MET A 169 10.50 3.73 -18.72
C MET A 169 11.59 4.50 -18.00
N THR A 170 11.86 4.20 -16.72
CA THR A 170 12.91 4.90 -15.94
C THR A 170 14.34 4.62 -16.40
N HIS A 171 14.55 3.61 -17.25
CA HIS A 171 15.85 3.36 -17.89
C HIS A 171 16.14 4.36 -19.03
N CYS A 172 15.15 5.17 -19.42
CA CYS A 172 15.34 6.26 -20.36
C CYS A 172 15.37 7.60 -19.63
N ARG A 173 16.53 8.27 -19.63
CA ARG A 173 16.75 9.53 -18.90
C ARG A 173 15.71 10.62 -19.21
N LYS A 174 15.19 10.65 -20.45
CA LYS A 174 14.15 11.60 -20.88
C LYS A 174 12.90 11.51 -19.99
N PHE A 175 12.50 10.31 -19.55
CA PHE A 175 11.30 10.13 -18.73
C PHE A 175 11.52 10.49 -17.25
N MET A 176 12.77 10.67 -16.85
CA MET A 176 13.09 11.18 -15.50
C MET A 176 13.00 12.71 -15.41
N GLU A 177 12.84 13.41 -16.54
CA GLU A 177 12.60 14.86 -16.54
C GLU A 177 11.19 15.15 -16.04
N LYS A 178 11.06 16.26 -15.28
CA LYS A 178 9.79 16.66 -14.68
C LYS A 178 8.66 16.72 -15.72
N ASP A 179 7.55 16.10 -15.40
CA ASP A 179 6.30 16.05 -16.19
C ASP A 179 6.41 15.41 -17.59
N VAL A 180 7.59 14.99 -18.03
CA VAL A 180 7.72 14.35 -19.37
C VAL A 180 6.98 13.02 -19.40
N ALA A 181 7.21 12.14 -18.42
CA ALA A 181 6.47 10.88 -18.31
C ALA A 181 4.97 11.13 -18.07
N THR A 182 4.62 12.05 -17.17
CA THR A 182 3.23 12.40 -16.88
C THR A 182 2.47 12.82 -18.14
N ARG A 183 2.99 13.77 -18.92
CA ARG A 183 2.34 14.23 -20.16
C ARG A 183 2.21 13.13 -21.19
N LEU A 184 3.22 12.28 -21.33
CA LEU A 184 3.18 11.12 -22.22
C LEU A 184 2.06 10.16 -21.79
N LEU A 185 2.06 9.74 -20.53
CA LEU A 185 1.10 8.76 -20.02
C LEU A 185 -0.34 9.28 -20.11
N TRP A 186 -0.57 10.55 -19.78
CA TRP A 186 -1.89 11.18 -19.96
C TRP A 186 -2.37 11.16 -21.40
N SER A 187 -1.45 11.23 -22.38
CA SER A 187 -1.83 11.26 -23.79
C SER A 187 -2.17 9.88 -24.36
N MET A 188 -1.84 8.78 -23.68
CA MET A 188 -2.03 7.43 -24.21
C MET A 188 -3.48 6.93 -24.13
N ILE A 189 -4.18 7.22 -23.05
CA ILE A 189 -5.61 6.91 -22.85
C ILE A 189 -6.25 7.97 -21.94
N PRO A 190 -7.53 8.32 -22.13
CA PRO A 190 -8.23 9.34 -21.33
C PRO A 190 -8.25 9.04 -19.84
N GLU A 191 -8.39 7.77 -19.47
CA GLU A 191 -8.46 7.30 -18.08
C GLU A 191 -7.25 7.73 -17.27
N THR A 192 -6.06 7.81 -17.89
CA THR A 192 -4.84 8.18 -17.17
C THR A 192 -4.93 9.61 -16.62
N LYS A 193 -5.44 10.57 -17.40
CA LYS A 193 -5.67 11.93 -16.89
C LYS A 193 -6.85 11.99 -15.93
N ALA A 194 -7.90 11.20 -16.18
CA ALA A 194 -9.12 11.20 -15.37
C ALA A 194 -8.89 10.65 -13.97
N PHE A 195 -8.18 9.52 -13.84
CA PHE A 195 -7.96 8.82 -12.56
C PHE A 195 -6.63 9.16 -11.89
N CYS A 196 -5.64 9.64 -12.65
CA CYS A 196 -4.34 10.09 -12.12
C CYS A 196 -4.10 11.56 -12.49
N PRO A 197 -4.99 12.50 -12.08
CA PRO A 197 -4.92 13.88 -12.51
C PRO A 197 -3.67 14.61 -12.03
N ARG A 198 -3.02 14.12 -10.97
CA ARG A 198 -1.76 14.66 -10.45
C ARG A 198 -0.52 14.08 -11.16
N GLY A 199 -0.71 13.03 -11.97
CA GLY A 199 0.36 12.44 -12.76
C GLY A 199 1.29 11.54 -11.96
N LEU A 200 2.57 11.52 -12.36
CA LEU A 200 3.60 10.63 -11.83
C LEU A 200 4.82 11.45 -11.40
N GLY A 201 5.08 11.49 -10.08
CA GLY A 201 6.30 12.09 -9.53
C GLY A 201 7.52 11.21 -9.83
N MET A 202 8.69 11.81 -10.01
CA MET A 202 9.94 11.10 -10.30
C MET A 202 10.98 11.37 -9.22
N VAL A 203 11.51 10.29 -8.63
CA VAL A 203 12.62 10.31 -7.68
C VAL A 203 13.81 9.60 -8.33
N PRO A 204 14.99 10.27 -8.46
CA PRO A 204 16.20 9.61 -8.93
C PRO A 204 16.57 8.41 -8.08
N TYR A 205 17.40 7.52 -8.62
CA TYR A 205 17.86 6.36 -7.88
C TYR A 205 18.48 6.74 -6.52
N LEU A 206 17.90 6.18 -5.47
CA LEU A 206 18.40 6.24 -4.09
C LEU A 206 18.43 4.82 -3.52
N MET A 207 19.22 4.61 -2.48
CA MET A 207 19.33 3.29 -1.83
C MET A 207 17.97 2.87 -1.27
N PRO A 208 17.45 1.68 -1.65
CA PRO A 208 16.23 1.14 -1.09
C PRO A 208 16.28 1.07 0.45
N SER A 209 15.14 1.33 1.09
CA SER A 209 14.97 1.38 2.54
C SER A 209 15.80 2.48 3.25
N GLY A 210 16.42 3.39 2.50
CA GLY A 210 17.19 4.52 3.04
C GLY A 210 16.27 5.67 3.49
N VAL A 211 16.79 6.48 4.41
CA VAL A 211 16.06 7.70 4.89
C VAL A 211 15.89 8.69 3.74
N GLU A 212 16.90 8.84 2.89
CA GLU A 212 16.88 9.75 1.74
C GLU A 212 15.76 9.40 0.76
N LEU A 213 15.47 8.12 0.55
CA LEU A 213 14.36 7.69 -0.30
C LEU A 213 13.01 8.06 0.30
N ALA A 214 12.84 7.90 1.62
CA ALA A 214 11.62 8.30 2.31
C ALA A 214 11.41 9.82 2.24
N GLU A 215 12.46 10.61 2.47
CA GLU A 215 12.41 12.09 2.39
C GLU A 215 12.09 12.57 0.96
N ALA A 216 12.74 11.97 -0.05
CA ALA A 216 12.47 12.29 -1.45
C ALA A 216 11.04 11.92 -1.87
N THR A 217 10.50 10.81 -1.36
CA THR A 217 9.12 10.39 -1.58
C THR A 217 8.13 11.37 -0.94
N ILE A 218 8.38 11.76 0.31
CA ILE A 218 7.56 12.77 1.02
C ILE A 218 7.58 14.10 0.27
N LYS A 219 8.76 14.51 -0.21
CA LYS A 219 8.89 15.75 -1.00
C LYS A 219 8.06 15.69 -2.29
N ALA A 220 8.07 14.57 -3.00
CA ALA A 220 7.25 14.41 -4.19
C ALA A 220 5.74 14.46 -3.87
N ILE A 221 5.32 13.86 -2.75
CA ILE A 221 3.92 13.95 -2.27
C ILE A 221 3.57 15.40 -1.88
N ASP A 222 4.50 16.15 -1.26
CA ASP A 222 4.32 17.58 -0.97
C ASP A 222 4.24 18.43 -2.26
N ASP A 223 4.93 18.00 -3.32
CA ASP A 223 4.83 18.58 -4.67
C ASP A 223 3.54 18.15 -5.43
N ASP A 224 2.56 17.57 -4.73
CA ASP A 224 1.20 17.21 -5.18
C ASP A 224 1.10 15.93 -6.04
N TYR A 225 2.03 14.98 -5.91
CA TYR A 225 1.92 13.66 -6.55
C TYR A 225 1.39 12.61 -5.59
N ASP A 226 0.39 11.81 -6.04
CA ASP A 226 -0.12 10.66 -5.28
C ASP A 226 0.65 9.37 -5.62
N VAL A 227 1.26 9.31 -6.80
CA VAL A 227 2.09 8.20 -7.27
C VAL A 227 3.49 8.70 -7.58
N VAL A 228 4.47 8.08 -6.96
CA VAL A 228 5.89 8.47 -7.06
C VAL A 228 6.70 7.30 -7.61
N MET A 229 7.38 7.51 -8.73
CA MET A 229 8.26 6.53 -9.35
C MET A 229 9.67 6.65 -8.78
N TRP A 230 10.22 5.57 -8.27
CA TRP A 230 11.62 5.44 -7.89
C TRP A 230 12.42 4.87 -9.06
N GLU A 231 13.39 5.64 -9.56
CA GLU A 231 14.18 5.26 -10.73
C GLU A 231 14.75 3.84 -10.61
N LYS A 232 14.47 2.97 -11.60
CA LYS A 232 14.95 1.58 -11.70
C LYS A 232 14.55 0.66 -10.55
N HIS A 233 13.51 1.05 -9.79
CA HIS A 233 13.08 0.29 -8.63
C HIS A 233 11.59 -0.05 -8.71
N GLY A 234 10.71 0.92 -8.54
CA GLY A 234 9.28 0.69 -8.49
C GLY A 234 8.51 1.97 -8.24
N VAL A 235 7.23 1.84 -7.90
CA VAL A 235 6.37 2.97 -7.52
C VAL A 235 6.05 2.94 -6.04
N PHE A 236 5.82 4.12 -5.48
CA PHE A 236 5.17 4.33 -4.19
C PHE A 236 3.90 5.14 -4.43
N ALA A 237 2.76 4.64 -3.98
CA ALA A 237 1.47 5.29 -4.15
C ALA A 237 0.76 5.47 -2.81
N VAL A 238 0.00 6.55 -2.67
CA VAL A 238 -0.83 6.86 -1.50
C VAL A 238 -2.24 7.19 -1.93
N ASP A 239 -3.24 6.75 -1.13
CA ASP A 239 -4.64 7.11 -1.33
C ASP A 239 -5.45 6.90 -0.05
N THR A 240 -6.75 7.17 -0.12
CA THR A 240 -7.73 6.95 0.97
C THR A 240 -7.84 5.49 1.38
N ASP A 241 -7.69 4.58 0.45
CA ASP A 241 -7.67 3.13 0.66
C ASP A 241 -6.68 2.45 -0.29
N ILE A 242 -6.40 1.18 -0.03
CA ILE A 242 -5.37 0.44 -0.76
C ILE A 242 -5.77 0.09 -2.19
N MET A 243 -7.06 -0.11 -2.46
CA MET A 243 -7.55 -0.42 -3.80
C MET A 243 -7.42 0.81 -4.69
N SER A 244 -7.79 2.00 -4.19
CA SER A 244 -7.62 3.27 -4.89
C SER A 244 -6.15 3.55 -5.21
N ALA A 245 -5.23 3.28 -4.26
CA ALA A 245 -3.79 3.40 -4.53
C ALA A 245 -3.31 2.43 -5.61
N PHE A 246 -3.82 1.20 -5.63
CA PHE A 246 -3.53 0.22 -6.67
C PHE A 246 -4.07 0.65 -8.03
N ASP A 247 -5.31 1.13 -8.10
CA ASP A 247 -5.97 1.56 -9.34
C ASP A 247 -5.19 2.68 -10.05
N GLN A 248 -4.65 3.64 -9.30
CA GLN A 248 -3.78 4.68 -9.87
C GLN A 248 -2.55 4.07 -10.56
N VAL A 249 -1.88 3.11 -9.89
CA VAL A 249 -0.71 2.42 -10.45
C VAL A 249 -1.09 1.61 -11.68
N ASP A 250 -2.24 0.92 -11.65
CA ASP A 250 -2.72 0.10 -12.77
C ASP A 250 -3.01 0.94 -14.01
N VAL A 251 -3.68 2.05 -13.85
CA VAL A 251 -4.01 2.96 -14.96
C VAL A 251 -2.73 3.58 -15.55
N LEU A 252 -1.80 4.04 -14.72
CA LEU A 252 -0.52 4.58 -15.18
C LEU A 252 0.30 3.52 -15.92
N ASN A 253 0.36 2.29 -15.37
CA ASN A 253 1.10 1.21 -16.03
C ASN A 253 0.44 0.75 -17.33
N LYS A 254 -0.89 0.78 -17.41
CA LYS A 254 -1.63 0.53 -18.66
C LYS A 254 -1.23 1.51 -19.76
N ALA A 255 -1.12 2.79 -19.45
CA ALA A 255 -0.67 3.80 -20.40
C ALA A 255 0.79 3.56 -20.83
N ALA A 256 1.67 3.20 -19.90
CA ALA A 256 3.06 2.81 -20.20
C ALA A 256 3.13 1.60 -21.14
N LEU A 257 2.31 0.57 -20.88
CA LEU A 257 2.22 -0.62 -21.73
C LEU A 257 1.76 -0.25 -23.15
N ILE A 258 0.74 0.62 -23.29
CA ILE A 258 0.27 1.08 -24.61
C ILE A 258 1.39 1.80 -25.34
N TYR A 259 2.11 2.71 -24.69
CA TYR A 259 3.25 3.40 -25.28
C TYR A 259 4.32 2.41 -25.78
N ILE A 260 4.75 1.48 -24.93
CA ILE A 260 5.78 0.48 -25.27
C ILE A 260 5.30 -0.43 -26.41
N ALA A 261 4.04 -0.87 -26.37
CA ALA A 261 3.47 -1.69 -27.43
C ALA A 261 3.46 -0.95 -28.78
N SER A 262 3.07 0.32 -28.80
CA SER A 262 3.09 1.16 -30.00
C SER A 262 4.50 1.33 -30.55
N LYS A 263 5.48 1.57 -29.68
CA LYS A 263 6.90 1.65 -30.08
C LYS A 263 7.39 0.34 -30.69
N ASN A 264 6.97 -0.80 -30.15
CA ASN A 264 7.32 -2.13 -30.67
C ASN A 264 6.68 -2.41 -32.05
N MET A 265 5.58 -1.74 -32.40
CA MET A 265 5.00 -1.78 -33.75
C MET A 265 5.79 -0.94 -34.77
N GLY A 266 6.82 -0.21 -34.35
CA GLY A 266 7.75 0.53 -35.20
C GLY A 266 7.35 1.98 -35.50
N PHE A 267 6.41 2.56 -34.73
CA PHE A 267 6.03 3.97 -34.88
C PHE A 267 6.05 4.73 -33.53
N GLU A 268 6.13 6.03 -33.60
CA GLU A 268 5.93 6.91 -32.45
C GLU A 268 4.42 7.15 -32.27
N PRO A 269 3.82 6.82 -31.12
CA PRO A 269 2.42 7.08 -30.91
C PRO A 269 2.15 8.60 -30.84
N GLU A 270 1.13 9.06 -31.56
CA GLU A 270 0.75 10.48 -31.57
C GLU A 270 0.20 10.93 -30.20
N GLY A 271 -0.54 10.03 -29.55
CA GLY A 271 -1.24 10.33 -28.31
C GLY A 271 -2.41 11.32 -28.50
N MET A 272 -3.08 11.67 -27.42
CA MET A 272 -4.11 12.72 -27.45
C MET A 272 -3.48 14.10 -27.65
N SER A 273 -4.09 14.87 -28.54
CA SER A 273 -3.70 16.26 -28.79
C SER A 273 -4.00 17.17 -27.57
N HIS A 274 -3.39 18.36 -27.54
CA HIS A 274 -3.69 19.35 -26.51
C HIS A 274 -5.17 19.74 -26.47
N ALA A 275 -5.84 19.79 -27.65
CA ALA A 275 -7.26 20.09 -27.72
C ALA A 275 -8.12 19.01 -27.06
N GLN A 276 -7.82 17.74 -27.34
CA GLN A 276 -8.49 16.60 -26.73
C GLN A 276 -8.24 16.52 -25.21
N MET A 277 -7.01 16.76 -24.77
CA MET A 277 -6.66 16.83 -23.34
C MET A 277 -7.39 17.97 -22.62
N LYS A 278 -7.53 19.12 -23.28
CA LYS A 278 -8.27 20.25 -22.73
C LYS A 278 -9.76 19.95 -22.64
N GLU A 279 -10.35 19.37 -23.67
CA GLU A 279 -11.76 18.95 -23.68
C GLU A 279 -12.05 17.95 -22.56
N LEU A 280 -11.18 16.96 -22.38
CA LEU A 280 -11.27 16.00 -21.27
C LEU A 280 -11.23 16.71 -19.92
N THR A 281 -10.25 17.59 -19.71
CA THR A 281 -10.07 18.35 -18.47
C THR A 281 -11.30 19.21 -18.16
N ASP A 282 -11.83 19.93 -19.14
CA ASP A 282 -12.98 20.82 -18.98
C ASP A 282 -14.27 20.02 -18.73
N THR A 283 -14.46 18.89 -19.44
CA THR A 283 -15.66 18.05 -19.34
C THR A 283 -15.78 17.39 -17.98
N PHE A 284 -14.69 16.88 -17.43
CA PHE A 284 -14.67 16.18 -16.16
C PHE A 284 -14.26 17.05 -14.96
N GLY A 285 -13.98 18.35 -15.17
CA GLY A 285 -13.58 19.26 -14.11
C GLY A 285 -12.25 18.86 -13.44
N LEU A 286 -11.32 18.30 -14.21
CA LEU A 286 -10.05 17.81 -13.70
C LEU A 286 -9.08 18.95 -13.37
N PRO A 287 -8.11 18.74 -12.48
CA PRO A 287 -7.00 19.69 -12.27
C PRO A 287 -6.25 19.98 -13.58
N LYS A 288 -5.85 21.25 -13.75
CA LYS A 288 -5.14 21.74 -14.94
C LYS A 288 -3.68 21.36 -14.93
#